data_a4f35bfeb71c316a16aaf3b2907f975b
#
_entry.id   a4f35bfeb71c316a16aaf3b2907f975b
#
_cell.length_a   1.000
_cell.length_b   1.000
_cell.length_c   1.000
_cell.angle_alpha   90.00
_cell.angle_beta   90.00
_cell.angle_gamma   90.00
#
_symmetry.space_group_name_H-M   'P 1'
#
loop_
_entity.id
_entity.type
_entity.pdbx_description
1 polymer ?
#
loop_
_entity_poly.entity_id
_entity_poly.type
_entity_poly.pdbx_seq_one_letter_code
_entity_poly.pdbx_strand_id
1 'polypeptide(L)'
;MQVVRHGRRAGGSRRGRRHLHLNVMIVLVVGALSACLPSVANAAGASYVAMGDSYTAGPGILPVSPTAPADCAQSAANYPHLDAFFLGLSLTDVSCSGAKTENFTKAQYPDQPPQFNALKPTTKVVTVGMGGNDFNLFGTLVVECSAIDGPWLAAHGNVGAPCQSTLEPLVQADLSADVAPSNAALAGIRALSPNAKVFVVGYPEITPANGFCPTAIPWTTGDLTWFRNIEQQGNALKKAGAIANNDTFVDTFTPSIGHNACEPVGTRWIEPIFGSLTGVQLHPNATGQQVDAIDVGLSMVLHGVL
;
A
#
# COMPACT_ATOMS: atom_id res chain seq x y z
N MET A 1 33.51 62.64 30.97
CA MET A 1 33.19 63.12 32.34
C MET A 1 31.86 62.47 32.74
N GLN A 2 31.93 61.83 33.89
CA GLN A 2 30.90 61.18 34.70
C GLN A 2 30.38 59.79 34.31
N VAL A 3 30.91 58.93 35.10
CA VAL A 3 30.58 57.62 35.58
C VAL A 3 29.28 57.63 36.40
N VAL A 4 28.39 56.65 36.21
CA VAL A 4 27.62 56.07 37.33
C VAL A 4 27.42 54.58 37.11
N ARG A 5 27.78 53.81 38.14
CA ARG A 5 27.67 52.37 38.35
C ARG A 5 26.33 51.96 38.93
N HIS A 6 26.10 50.67 38.95
CA HIS A 6 25.20 49.81 39.76
C HIS A 6 24.01 49.29 38.94
N GLY A 7 23.61 48.02 39.00
CA GLY A 7 23.98 46.95 39.92
C GLY A 7 23.47 45.59 39.39
N ARG A 8 24.14 44.58 39.79
CA ARG A 8 23.81 43.14 39.56
C ARG A 8 22.54 42.76 40.29
N ARG A 9 21.63 42.04 39.62
CA ARG A 9 20.78 41.07 40.31
C ARG A 9 20.78 39.75 39.55
N ALA A 10 21.20 38.72 40.23
CA ALA A 10 21.09 37.32 39.87
C ALA A 10 19.62 36.89 39.96
N GLY A 11 19.17 36.24 38.93
CA GLY A 11 17.83 35.60 38.88
C GLY A 11 18.01 34.16 38.40
N GLY A 12 17.84 33.23 39.33
CA GLY A 12 18.17 31.80 39.18
C GLY A 12 17.36 31.07 38.14
N SER A 13 18.04 30.22 37.44
CA SER A 13 17.58 29.17 36.54
C SER A 13 16.62 28.20 37.26
N ARG A 14 15.38 28.18 36.87
CA ARG A 14 14.41 27.11 37.15
C ARG A 14 14.03 26.44 35.79
N ARG A 15 14.97 25.83 35.15
CA ARG A 15 14.72 24.93 34.01
C ARG A 15 15.38 23.60 34.31
N GLY A 16 14.68 22.68 34.95
CA GLY A 16 15.28 21.39 35.26
C GLY A 16 14.37 20.29 35.81
N ARG A 17 13.05 20.42 35.72
CA ARG A 17 12.17 19.39 36.31
C ARG A 17 10.98 18.89 35.47
N ARG A 18 10.84 19.31 34.21
CA ARG A 18 9.70 18.86 33.38
C ARG A 18 9.98 17.71 32.45
N HIS A 19 11.22 17.35 32.18
CA HIS A 19 11.55 16.26 31.26
C HIS A 19 11.67 14.88 31.89
N LEU A 20 11.79 14.80 33.21
CA LEU A 20 11.95 13.52 33.92
C LEU A 20 10.63 12.77 34.11
N HIS A 21 9.49 13.48 34.18
CA HIS A 21 8.18 12.86 34.37
C HIS A 21 7.58 12.29 33.07
N LEU A 22 7.97 12.81 31.88
CA LEU A 22 7.47 12.33 30.60
C LEU A 22 8.09 10.98 30.21
N ASN A 23 9.39 10.82 30.48
CA ASN A 23 10.08 9.56 30.17
C ASN A 23 9.64 8.38 31.08
N VAL A 24 9.24 8.65 32.32
CA VAL A 24 8.73 7.61 33.23
C VAL A 24 7.31 7.16 32.84
N MET A 25 6.47 8.04 32.31
CA MET A 25 5.14 7.67 31.86
C MET A 25 5.17 6.82 30.58
N ILE A 26 6.07 7.10 29.65
CA ILE A 26 6.21 6.29 28.41
C ILE A 26 6.67 4.86 28.74
N VAL A 27 7.60 4.68 29.66
CA VAL A 27 8.07 3.35 30.06
C VAL A 27 6.98 2.55 30.80
N LEU A 28 6.13 3.21 31.58
CA LEU A 28 5.04 2.53 32.31
C LEU A 28 3.87 2.13 31.38
N VAL A 29 3.60 2.90 30.33
CA VAL A 29 2.55 2.55 29.35
C VAL A 29 3.00 1.38 28.48
N VAL A 30 4.27 1.32 28.07
CA VAL A 30 4.81 0.18 27.32
C VAL A 30 4.85 -1.09 28.21
N GLY A 31 5.17 -0.96 29.48
CA GLY A 31 5.16 -2.08 30.43
C GLY A 31 3.75 -2.63 30.75
N ALA A 32 2.73 -1.78 30.77
CA ALA A 32 1.35 -2.20 31.03
C ALA A 32 0.66 -2.86 29.83
N LEU A 33 1.03 -2.50 28.58
CA LEU A 33 0.53 -3.16 27.38
C LEU A 33 1.12 -4.58 27.20
N SER A 34 2.33 -4.83 27.71
CA SER A 34 2.96 -6.16 27.62
C SER A 34 2.26 -7.23 28.48
N ALA A 35 1.45 -6.84 29.46
CA ALA A 35 0.79 -7.78 30.38
C ALA A 35 -0.58 -8.29 29.89
N CYS A 36 -1.14 -7.71 28.80
CA CYS A 36 -2.43 -8.10 28.23
C CYS A 36 -2.37 -8.74 26.85
N LEU A 37 -1.17 -9.03 26.34
CA LEU A 37 -1.05 -9.78 25.09
C LEU A 37 -1.36 -11.26 25.37
N PRO A 38 -2.37 -11.85 24.70
CA PRO A 38 -2.57 -13.30 24.77
C PRO A 38 -1.26 -13.97 24.33
N SER A 39 -0.90 -15.05 25.01
CA SER A 39 0.36 -15.77 24.79
C SER A 39 0.68 -15.93 23.30
N VAL A 40 1.81 -15.37 22.85
CA VAL A 40 2.35 -15.38 21.48
C VAL A 40 2.68 -16.80 20.96
N ALA A 41 2.32 -17.83 21.75
CA ALA A 41 2.76 -19.22 21.54
C ALA A 41 2.17 -19.91 20.29
N ASN A 42 1.16 -19.35 19.60
CA ASN A 42 0.46 -20.06 18.50
C ASN A 42 0.67 -19.51 17.10
N ALA A 43 1.32 -18.38 16.93
CA ALA A 43 1.51 -17.78 15.59
C ALA A 43 2.90 -18.06 15.00
N ALA A 44 3.90 -18.36 15.82
CA ALA A 44 5.24 -18.71 15.33
C ALA A 44 5.15 -19.92 14.39
N GLY A 45 5.45 -19.69 13.10
CA GLY A 45 5.36 -20.72 12.05
C GLY A 45 3.95 -20.93 11.49
N ALA A 46 2.95 -20.12 11.83
CA ALA A 46 1.65 -20.17 11.15
C ALA A 46 1.83 -19.89 9.64
N SER A 47 1.19 -20.70 8.80
CA SER A 47 1.32 -20.58 7.35
C SER A 47 0.63 -19.32 6.84
N TYR A 48 1.39 -18.50 6.15
CA TYR A 48 0.96 -17.26 5.53
C TYR A 48 1.18 -17.34 4.01
N VAL A 49 0.14 -17.08 3.23
CA VAL A 49 0.20 -16.96 1.76
C VAL A 49 -0.09 -15.52 1.38
N ALA A 50 0.86 -14.88 0.72
CA ALA A 50 0.68 -13.56 0.14
C ALA A 50 0.42 -13.70 -1.36
N MET A 51 -0.68 -13.10 -1.81
CA MET A 51 -1.16 -13.12 -3.19
C MET A 51 -1.37 -11.68 -3.67
N GLY A 52 -1.25 -11.45 -4.96
CA GLY A 52 -1.55 -10.13 -5.50
C GLY A 52 -0.69 -9.75 -6.69
N ASP A 53 -0.76 -8.45 -6.98
CA ASP A 53 -0.10 -7.80 -8.08
C ASP A 53 1.20 -7.07 -7.66
N SER A 54 1.60 -6.06 -8.44
CA SER A 54 2.82 -5.28 -8.20
C SER A 54 2.83 -4.51 -6.88
N TYR A 55 1.67 -4.11 -6.35
CA TYR A 55 1.59 -3.41 -5.06
C TYR A 55 1.92 -4.35 -3.90
N THR A 56 1.65 -5.64 -4.06
CA THR A 56 2.11 -6.68 -3.12
C THR A 56 3.55 -7.09 -3.40
N ALA A 57 3.93 -7.26 -4.68
CA ALA A 57 5.26 -7.74 -5.06
C ALA A 57 6.39 -6.75 -4.74
N GLY A 58 6.13 -5.43 -4.78
CA GLY A 58 7.12 -4.39 -4.48
C GLY A 58 8.23 -4.26 -5.53
N PRO A 59 7.90 -4.14 -6.85
CA PRO A 59 8.89 -4.12 -7.91
C PRO A 59 9.86 -2.94 -7.79
N GLY A 60 11.13 -3.19 -8.12
CA GLY A 60 12.20 -2.19 -8.06
C GLY A 60 12.79 -1.97 -6.67
N ILE A 61 12.22 -2.54 -5.61
CA ILE A 61 12.75 -2.45 -4.25
C ILE A 61 13.74 -3.60 -4.01
N LEU A 62 14.93 -3.26 -3.56
CA LEU A 62 15.98 -4.24 -3.27
C LEU A 62 15.91 -4.77 -1.82
N PRO A 63 16.34 -6.01 -1.58
CA PRO A 63 16.82 -6.98 -2.56
C PRO A 63 15.67 -7.65 -3.32
N VAL A 64 15.94 -8.07 -4.56
CA VAL A 64 15.00 -8.89 -5.34
C VAL A 64 14.85 -10.25 -4.67
N SER A 65 13.64 -10.81 -4.66
CA SER A 65 13.36 -12.14 -4.12
C SER A 65 14.11 -13.20 -4.93
N PRO A 66 14.96 -14.04 -4.29
CA PRO A 66 15.71 -15.07 -4.99
C PRO A 66 14.87 -16.29 -5.37
N THR A 67 13.63 -16.38 -4.88
CA THR A 67 12.74 -17.54 -5.06
C THR A 67 11.59 -17.28 -6.01
N ALA A 68 11.31 -16.01 -6.33
CA ALA A 68 10.26 -15.64 -7.27
C ALA A 68 10.78 -15.66 -8.72
N PRO A 69 9.92 -15.95 -9.71
CA PRO A 69 10.24 -15.75 -11.12
C PRO A 69 10.69 -14.31 -11.38
N ALA A 70 11.69 -14.12 -12.24
CA ALA A 70 12.25 -12.80 -12.51
C ALA A 70 11.22 -11.82 -13.06
N ASP A 71 10.29 -12.29 -13.91
CA ASP A 71 9.24 -11.49 -14.53
C ASP A 71 8.22 -10.96 -13.50
N CYS A 72 8.13 -11.57 -12.31
CA CYS A 72 7.30 -11.07 -11.22
C CYS A 72 7.89 -9.83 -10.55
N ALA A 73 9.19 -9.56 -10.72
CA ALA A 73 9.90 -8.43 -10.12
C ALA A 73 9.64 -8.29 -8.60
N GLN A 74 9.51 -9.43 -7.91
CA GLN A 74 9.16 -9.47 -6.50
C GLN A 74 10.35 -9.06 -5.64
N SER A 75 10.10 -8.21 -4.64
CA SER A 75 11.08 -7.82 -3.63
C SER A 75 11.07 -8.79 -2.44
N ALA A 76 12.24 -9.07 -1.88
CA ALA A 76 12.36 -9.73 -0.56
C ALA A 76 12.20 -8.74 0.62
N ALA A 77 11.88 -7.47 0.33
CA ALA A 77 11.59 -6.42 1.30
C ALA A 77 10.20 -5.78 1.08
N ASN A 78 9.28 -6.49 0.42
CA ASN A 78 7.88 -6.10 0.29
C ASN A 78 7.14 -6.33 1.61
N TYR A 79 5.93 -5.77 1.75
CA TYR A 79 5.18 -5.85 3.00
C TYR A 79 4.94 -7.29 3.50
N PRO A 80 4.70 -8.31 2.64
CA PRO A 80 4.52 -9.67 3.14
C PRO A 80 5.75 -10.26 3.81
N HIS A 81 6.95 -9.98 3.28
CA HIS A 81 8.20 -10.43 3.88
C HIS A 81 8.46 -9.72 5.22
N LEU A 82 8.14 -8.44 5.32
CA LEU A 82 8.25 -7.68 6.56
C LEU A 82 7.29 -8.21 7.62
N ASP A 83 6.02 -8.41 7.27
CA ASP A 83 5.02 -8.99 8.18
C ASP A 83 5.43 -10.38 8.66
N ALA A 84 5.87 -11.23 7.73
CA ALA A 84 6.31 -12.58 8.08
C ALA A 84 7.48 -12.57 9.07
N PHE A 85 8.45 -11.66 8.87
CA PHE A 85 9.59 -11.49 9.76
C PHE A 85 9.17 -11.01 11.15
N PHE A 86 8.38 -9.92 11.22
CA PHE A 86 8.00 -9.32 12.49
C PHE A 86 7.00 -10.14 13.30
N LEU A 87 6.11 -10.87 12.62
CA LEU A 87 5.07 -11.68 13.24
C LEU A 87 5.45 -13.17 13.36
N GLY A 88 6.65 -13.55 12.88
CA GLY A 88 7.12 -14.93 12.95
C GLY A 88 6.29 -15.93 12.13
N LEU A 89 5.75 -15.50 10.98
CA LEU A 89 4.91 -16.31 10.10
C LEU A 89 5.75 -17.08 9.08
N SER A 90 5.25 -18.23 8.64
CA SER A 90 5.86 -19.02 7.55
C SER A 90 5.28 -18.58 6.21
N LEU A 91 5.97 -17.69 5.50
CA LEU A 91 5.51 -17.05 4.27
C LEU A 91 5.70 -17.96 3.04
N THR A 92 4.68 -17.94 2.20
CA THR A 92 4.73 -18.31 0.78
C THR A 92 4.20 -17.09 0.00
N ASP A 93 5.10 -16.31 -0.58
CA ASP A 93 4.74 -15.14 -1.39
C ASP A 93 4.68 -15.53 -2.86
N VAL A 94 3.48 -15.46 -3.44
CA VAL A 94 3.21 -15.76 -4.86
C VAL A 94 2.69 -14.54 -5.60
N SER A 95 2.85 -13.34 -5.01
CA SER A 95 2.54 -12.09 -5.67
C SER A 95 3.44 -11.88 -6.90
N CYS A 96 2.88 -11.27 -7.95
CA CYS A 96 3.59 -11.09 -9.20
C CYS A 96 3.17 -9.78 -9.87
N SER A 97 4.12 -8.96 -10.29
CA SER A 97 3.84 -7.69 -10.96
C SER A 97 2.99 -7.89 -12.19
N GLY A 98 1.96 -7.04 -12.37
CA GLY A 98 1.01 -7.13 -13.48
C GLY A 98 -0.06 -8.23 -13.34
N ALA A 99 -0.08 -8.97 -12.22
CA ALA A 99 -1.10 -10.01 -12.01
C ALA A 99 -2.52 -9.43 -12.05
N LYS A 100 -3.41 -10.18 -12.69
CA LYS A 100 -4.86 -9.95 -12.78
C LYS A 100 -5.60 -11.00 -11.96
N THR A 101 -6.88 -10.79 -11.70
CA THR A 101 -7.70 -11.80 -11.01
C THR A 101 -7.70 -13.15 -11.72
N GLU A 102 -7.58 -13.19 -13.07
CA GLU A 102 -7.45 -14.45 -13.81
C GLU A 102 -6.18 -15.25 -13.44
N ASN A 103 -5.11 -14.59 -12.99
CA ASN A 103 -3.86 -15.24 -12.63
C ASN A 103 -3.92 -15.99 -11.30
N PHE A 104 -5.02 -15.89 -10.58
CA PHE A 104 -5.28 -16.77 -9.45
C PHE A 104 -5.58 -18.21 -9.88
N THR A 105 -6.17 -18.39 -11.06
CA THR A 105 -6.50 -19.71 -11.63
C THR A 105 -5.71 -20.09 -12.87
N LYS A 106 -4.98 -19.15 -13.46
CA LYS A 106 -4.15 -19.35 -14.66
C LYS A 106 -2.70 -18.92 -14.38
N ALA A 107 -1.75 -19.61 -14.98
CA ALA A 107 -0.35 -19.20 -14.96
C ALA A 107 -0.21 -17.81 -15.62
N GLN A 108 0.55 -16.91 -14.97
CA GLN A 108 0.88 -15.61 -15.55
C GLN A 108 2.05 -15.71 -16.53
N TYR A 109 3.05 -16.46 -16.15
CA TYR A 109 4.25 -16.80 -16.93
C TYR A 109 4.47 -18.32 -16.89
N PRO A 110 5.33 -18.89 -17.76
CA PRO A 110 5.60 -20.34 -17.76
C PRO A 110 6.11 -20.87 -16.43
N ASP A 111 6.86 -20.06 -15.68
CA ASP A 111 7.44 -20.37 -14.37
C ASP A 111 6.68 -19.74 -13.19
N GLN A 112 5.59 -19.00 -13.44
CA GLN A 112 4.68 -18.47 -12.43
C GLN A 112 3.34 -19.20 -12.50
N PRO A 113 3.15 -20.27 -11.72
CA PRO A 113 1.90 -21.02 -11.69
C PRO A 113 0.75 -20.16 -11.13
N PRO A 114 -0.51 -20.62 -11.30
CA PRO A 114 -1.66 -19.96 -10.70
C PRO A 114 -1.44 -19.68 -9.20
N GLN A 115 -1.72 -18.46 -8.74
CA GLN A 115 -1.47 -18.09 -7.35
C GLN A 115 -2.25 -18.96 -6.36
N PHE A 116 -3.42 -19.48 -6.74
CA PHE A 116 -4.19 -20.42 -5.93
C PHE A 116 -3.47 -21.73 -5.60
N ASN A 117 -2.44 -22.12 -6.36
CA ASN A 117 -1.66 -23.34 -6.09
C ASN A 117 -0.89 -23.27 -4.76
N ALA A 118 -0.67 -22.08 -4.23
CA ALA A 118 -0.05 -21.88 -2.90
C ALA A 118 -1.01 -22.16 -1.74
N LEU A 119 -2.31 -22.08 -1.97
CA LEU A 119 -3.33 -22.22 -0.94
C LEU A 119 -3.51 -23.70 -0.54
N LYS A 120 -3.71 -23.92 0.76
CA LYS A 120 -3.96 -25.25 1.35
C LYS A 120 -5.05 -25.14 2.39
N PRO A 121 -5.79 -26.23 2.69
CA PRO A 121 -6.77 -26.28 3.80
C PRO A 121 -6.14 -25.92 5.16
N THR A 122 -4.82 -26.07 5.30
CA THR A 122 -4.05 -25.74 6.51
C THR A 122 -3.52 -24.31 6.54
N THR A 123 -3.67 -23.52 5.45
CA THR A 123 -3.28 -22.11 5.42
C THR A 123 -4.01 -21.34 6.52
N LYS A 124 -3.29 -20.52 7.26
CA LYS A 124 -3.82 -19.77 8.42
C LYS A 124 -4.09 -18.30 8.10
N VAL A 125 -3.24 -17.71 7.27
CA VAL A 125 -3.31 -16.30 6.91
C VAL A 125 -3.18 -16.16 5.41
N VAL A 126 -4.00 -15.31 4.81
CA VAL A 126 -3.89 -14.91 3.40
C VAL A 126 -3.98 -13.39 3.32
N THR A 127 -3.04 -12.75 2.66
CA THR A 127 -3.21 -11.37 2.16
C THR A 127 -3.42 -11.40 0.66
N VAL A 128 -4.26 -10.50 0.15
CA VAL A 128 -4.53 -10.39 -1.28
C VAL A 128 -4.77 -8.95 -1.70
N GLY A 129 -3.93 -8.44 -2.63
CA GLY A 129 -4.10 -7.17 -3.31
C GLY A 129 -4.29 -7.41 -4.81
N MET A 130 -5.44 -7.00 -5.40
CA MET A 130 -5.80 -7.37 -6.77
C MET A 130 -6.76 -6.39 -7.43
N GLY A 131 -6.95 -6.56 -8.75
CA GLY A 131 -7.97 -5.89 -9.55
C GLY A 131 -7.48 -4.65 -10.29
N GLY A 132 -6.38 -4.03 -9.86
CA GLY A 132 -5.83 -2.84 -10.53
C GLY A 132 -5.39 -3.08 -11.97
N ASN A 133 -5.00 -4.30 -12.30
CA ASN A 133 -4.55 -4.68 -13.64
C ASN A 133 -5.66 -5.32 -14.51
N ASP A 134 -6.80 -5.62 -13.94
CA ASP A 134 -7.90 -6.20 -14.70
C ASP A 134 -8.34 -5.22 -15.79
N PHE A 135 -8.71 -5.75 -16.94
CA PHE A 135 -9.02 -4.96 -18.13
C PHE A 135 -7.87 -4.01 -18.58
N ASN A 136 -6.66 -4.20 -18.04
CA ASN A 136 -5.52 -3.30 -18.20
C ASN A 136 -5.77 -1.89 -17.66
N LEU A 137 -6.65 -1.74 -16.67
CA LEU A 137 -7.13 -0.44 -16.18
C LEU A 137 -5.98 0.49 -15.76
N PHE A 138 -5.10 0.03 -14.86
CA PHE A 138 -3.98 0.85 -14.39
C PHE A 138 -3.03 1.25 -15.52
N GLY A 139 -2.64 0.28 -16.38
CA GLY A 139 -1.76 0.54 -17.51
C GLY A 139 -2.37 1.54 -18.50
N THR A 140 -3.66 1.39 -18.82
CA THR A 140 -4.39 2.31 -19.68
C THR A 140 -4.40 3.72 -19.10
N LEU A 141 -4.74 3.87 -17.82
CA LEU A 141 -4.74 5.18 -17.16
C LEU A 141 -3.36 5.86 -17.22
N VAL A 142 -2.30 5.14 -16.88
CA VAL A 142 -0.95 5.71 -16.87
C VAL A 142 -0.48 6.13 -18.26
N VAL A 143 -0.67 5.27 -19.25
CA VAL A 143 -0.19 5.50 -20.62
C VAL A 143 -1.04 6.56 -21.32
N GLU A 144 -2.36 6.39 -21.32
CA GLU A 144 -3.25 7.27 -22.08
C GLU A 144 -3.35 8.65 -21.44
N CYS A 145 -3.43 8.77 -20.11
CA CYS A 145 -3.43 10.08 -19.48
C CYS A 145 -2.12 10.83 -19.74
N SER A 146 -0.97 10.15 -19.70
CA SER A 146 0.30 10.80 -20.03
C SER A 146 0.35 11.26 -21.49
N ALA A 147 -0.22 10.48 -22.42
CA ALA A 147 -0.30 10.83 -23.84
C ALA A 147 -1.28 11.97 -24.14
N ILE A 148 -2.37 12.08 -23.39
CA ILE A 148 -3.39 13.12 -23.52
C ILE A 148 -2.96 14.41 -22.84
N ASP A 149 -2.55 14.32 -21.57
CA ASP A 149 -2.22 15.49 -20.74
C ASP A 149 -0.94 16.21 -21.19
N GLY A 150 0.07 15.49 -21.64
CA GLY A 150 1.33 16.11 -22.05
C GLY A 150 1.15 17.19 -23.13
N PRO A 151 0.56 16.89 -24.29
CA PRO A 151 0.23 17.88 -25.31
C PRO A 151 -0.80 18.91 -24.84
N TRP A 152 -1.77 18.52 -24.02
CA TRP A 152 -2.78 19.42 -23.47
C TRP A 152 -2.15 20.50 -22.60
N LEU A 153 -1.29 20.13 -21.67
CA LEU A 153 -0.56 21.06 -20.80
C LEU A 153 0.29 22.05 -21.60
N ALA A 154 0.92 21.58 -22.70
CA ALA A 154 1.71 22.45 -23.58
C ALA A 154 0.85 23.47 -24.32
N ALA A 155 -0.36 23.11 -24.72
CA ALA A 155 -1.26 23.97 -25.53
C ALA A 155 -2.17 24.85 -24.66
N HIS A 156 -2.64 24.37 -23.53
CA HIS A 156 -3.71 24.99 -22.74
C HIS A 156 -3.30 25.29 -21.29
N GLY A 157 -2.13 24.80 -20.83
CA GLY A 157 -1.72 24.87 -19.42
C GLY A 157 -2.52 23.94 -18.53
N ASN A 158 -2.45 24.18 -17.22
CA ASN A 158 -3.12 23.35 -16.20
C ASN A 158 -4.63 23.68 -16.10
N VAL A 159 -5.40 23.33 -17.13
CA VAL A 159 -6.84 23.62 -17.21
C VAL A 159 -7.61 22.38 -17.64
N GLY A 160 -8.72 22.11 -16.95
CA GLY A 160 -9.62 21.00 -17.27
C GLY A 160 -9.11 19.64 -16.81
N ALA A 161 -9.74 18.60 -17.35
CA ALA A 161 -9.42 17.18 -17.14
C ALA A 161 -9.60 16.42 -18.47
N PRO A 162 -8.66 16.56 -19.40
CA PRO A 162 -8.81 16.00 -20.75
C PRO A 162 -8.75 14.47 -20.74
N CYS A 163 -7.96 13.85 -19.87
CA CYS A 163 -7.92 12.40 -19.73
C CYS A 163 -9.26 11.85 -19.21
N GLN A 164 -9.80 12.43 -18.14
CA GLN A 164 -11.14 12.11 -17.63
C GLN A 164 -12.18 12.22 -18.74
N SER A 165 -12.21 13.34 -19.45
CA SER A 165 -13.18 13.59 -20.52
C SER A 165 -13.17 12.51 -21.59
N THR A 166 -12.02 11.87 -21.80
CA THR A 166 -11.83 10.83 -22.82
C THR A 166 -12.13 9.44 -22.28
N LEU A 167 -11.66 9.12 -21.06
CA LEU A 167 -11.61 7.74 -20.56
C LEU A 167 -12.68 7.40 -19.52
N GLU A 168 -13.39 8.37 -18.94
CA GLU A 168 -14.38 8.13 -17.88
C GLU A 168 -15.35 6.98 -18.18
N PRO A 169 -16.00 6.92 -19.38
CA PRO A 169 -16.96 5.83 -19.66
C PRO A 169 -16.30 4.44 -19.66
N LEU A 170 -15.08 4.32 -20.18
CA LEU A 170 -14.31 3.08 -20.20
C LEU A 170 -13.94 2.66 -18.77
N VAL A 171 -13.39 3.58 -18.01
CA VAL A 171 -12.94 3.32 -16.63
C VAL A 171 -14.09 2.88 -15.73
N GLN A 172 -15.26 3.51 -15.83
CA GLN A 172 -16.43 3.12 -15.05
C GLN A 172 -16.98 1.74 -15.48
N ALA A 173 -16.90 1.41 -16.76
CA ALA A 173 -17.24 0.08 -17.26
C ALA A 173 -16.29 -0.98 -16.71
N ASP A 174 -14.98 -0.73 -16.71
CA ASP A 174 -13.96 -1.65 -16.22
C ASP A 174 -14.08 -1.86 -14.70
N LEU A 175 -14.25 -0.80 -13.91
CA LEU A 175 -14.51 -0.90 -12.46
C LEU A 175 -15.74 -1.74 -12.16
N SER A 176 -16.80 -1.56 -12.93
CA SER A 176 -18.04 -2.34 -12.77
C SER A 176 -17.86 -3.81 -13.15
N ALA A 177 -17.10 -4.07 -14.20
CA ALA A 177 -16.80 -5.40 -14.69
C ALA A 177 -15.86 -6.19 -13.75
N ASP A 178 -14.98 -5.51 -13.00
CA ASP A 178 -14.04 -6.12 -12.06
C ASP A 178 -14.73 -6.70 -10.80
N VAL A 179 -15.93 -6.29 -10.47
CA VAL A 179 -16.65 -6.75 -9.26
C VAL A 179 -16.82 -8.26 -9.24
N ALA A 180 -17.24 -8.85 -10.35
CA ALA A 180 -17.53 -10.29 -10.39
C ALA A 180 -16.26 -11.15 -10.30
N PRO A 181 -15.18 -10.93 -11.10
CA PRO A 181 -13.94 -11.68 -10.97
C PRO A 181 -13.25 -11.48 -9.62
N SER A 182 -13.26 -10.27 -9.04
CA SER A 182 -12.75 -10.01 -7.70
C SER A 182 -13.48 -10.81 -6.62
N ASN A 183 -14.81 -10.84 -6.63
CA ASN A 183 -15.59 -11.66 -5.69
C ASN A 183 -15.35 -13.16 -5.91
N ALA A 184 -15.23 -13.61 -7.15
CA ALA A 184 -14.92 -15.01 -7.46
C ALA A 184 -13.53 -15.42 -6.92
N ALA A 185 -12.55 -14.52 -6.98
CA ALA A 185 -11.24 -14.74 -6.42
C ALA A 185 -11.29 -14.90 -4.88
N LEU A 186 -12.01 -14.04 -4.16
CA LEU A 186 -12.18 -14.15 -2.70
C LEU A 186 -12.91 -15.45 -2.32
N ALA A 187 -13.98 -15.81 -3.04
CA ALA A 187 -14.67 -17.08 -2.84
C ALA A 187 -13.77 -18.29 -3.09
N GLY A 188 -12.88 -18.20 -4.10
CA GLY A 188 -11.88 -19.23 -4.40
C GLY A 188 -10.86 -19.41 -3.26
N ILE A 189 -10.38 -18.32 -2.67
CA ILE A 189 -9.50 -18.36 -1.48
C ILE A 189 -10.20 -19.09 -0.34
N ARG A 190 -11.45 -18.76 -0.06
CA ARG A 190 -12.26 -19.41 0.97
C ARG A 190 -12.46 -20.89 0.73
N ALA A 191 -12.70 -21.29 -0.52
CA ALA A 191 -12.88 -22.70 -0.89
C ALA A 191 -11.60 -23.53 -0.68
N LEU A 192 -10.43 -22.96 -0.99
CA LEU A 192 -9.12 -23.64 -0.89
C LEU A 192 -8.51 -23.57 0.52
N SER A 193 -8.83 -22.53 1.27
CA SER A 193 -8.30 -22.27 2.62
C SER A 193 -9.41 -21.84 3.57
N PRO A 194 -10.38 -22.73 3.89
CA PRO A 194 -11.63 -22.38 4.60
C PRO A 194 -11.42 -21.86 6.03
N ASN A 195 -10.25 -22.14 6.62
CA ASN A 195 -9.92 -21.73 7.98
C ASN A 195 -8.94 -20.55 8.01
N ALA A 196 -8.57 -19.99 6.86
CA ALA A 196 -7.66 -18.86 6.79
C ALA A 196 -8.36 -17.55 7.21
N LYS A 197 -7.61 -16.68 7.89
CA LYS A 197 -7.95 -15.26 8.00
C LYS A 197 -7.48 -14.57 6.74
N VAL A 198 -8.41 -13.95 6.03
CA VAL A 198 -8.13 -13.31 4.73
C VAL A 198 -8.18 -11.80 4.90
N PHE A 199 -7.12 -11.14 4.45
CA PHE A 199 -6.93 -9.69 4.48
C PHE A 199 -6.87 -9.18 3.04
N VAL A 200 -7.88 -8.44 2.63
CA VAL A 200 -7.94 -7.78 1.32
C VAL A 200 -7.27 -6.43 1.45
N VAL A 201 -6.11 -6.29 0.84
CA VAL A 201 -5.28 -5.08 0.95
C VAL A 201 -5.69 -4.07 -0.11
N GLY A 202 -5.98 -2.84 0.31
CA GLY A 202 -6.29 -1.72 -0.57
C GLY A 202 -5.07 -1.20 -1.31
N TYR A 203 -5.26 -0.17 -2.13
CA TYR A 203 -4.19 0.60 -2.76
C TYR A 203 -4.00 1.93 -2.03
N PRO A 204 -2.76 2.40 -1.82
CA PRO A 204 -2.47 3.69 -1.20
C PRO A 204 -2.81 4.86 -2.13
N GLU A 205 -2.82 6.10 -1.61
CA GLU A 205 -3.01 7.31 -2.40
C GLU A 205 -1.84 7.50 -3.37
N ILE A 206 -2.07 7.37 -4.69
CA ILE A 206 -1.04 7.55 -5.72
C ILE A 206 -0.95 9.02 -6.13
N THR A 207 -2.10 9.69 -6.30
CA THR A 207 -2.18 11.08 -6.74
C THR A 207 -2.90 11.94 -5.71
N PRO A 208 -2.58 13.26 -5.61
CA PRO A 208 -3.16 14.14 -4.61
C PRO A 208 -4.63 14.47 -4.88
N ALA A 209 -5.36 14.82 -3.81
CA ALA A 209 -6.72 15.35 -3.93
C ALA A 209 -6.78 16.68 -4.68
N ASN A 210 -5.74 17.48 -4.52
CA ASN A 210 -5.54 18.77 -5.19
C ASN A 210 -4.03 18.96 -5.36
N GLY A 211 -3.62 19.61 -6.44
CA GLY A 211 -2.22 19.89 -6.67
C GLY A 211 -1.86 19.83 -8.16
N PHE A 212 -0.67 20.29 -8.44
CA PHE A 212 -0.10 20.28 -9.78
C PHE A 212 1.39 19.99 -9.67
N CYS A 213 1.82 18.85 -10.18
CA CYS A 213 3.19 18.39 -10.06
C CYS A 213 3.76 17.86 -11.38
N PRO A 214 3.79 18.67 -12.46
CA PRO A 214 4.08 18.21 -13.82
C PRO A 214 5.49 17.66 -13.99
N THR A 215 6.41 17.96 -13.08
CA THR A 215 7.77 17.40 -13.06
C THR A 215 7.82 16.00 -12.44
N ALA A 216 6.77 15.59 -11.75
CA ALA A 216 6.60 14.26 -11.15
C ALA A 216 5.60 13.43 -11.96
N ILE A 217 4.41 13.99 -12.22
CA ILE A 217 3.33 13.39 -13.00
C ILE A 217 2.83 14.47 -13.99
N PRO A 218 2.97 14.25 -15.31
CA PRO A 218 2.67 15.27 -16.31
C PRO A 218 1.17 15.34 -16.64
N TRP A 219 0.33 15.40 -15.61
CA TRP A 219 -1.13 15.47 -15.73
C TRP A 219 -1.68 16.77 -15.17
N THR A 220 -2.85 17.17 -15.66
CA THR A 220 -3.58 18.34 -15.13
C THR A 220 -4.02 18.07 -13.68
N THR A 221 -4.27 19.14 -12.92
CA THR A 221 -4.86 19.01 -11.57
C THR A 221 -6.21 18.26 -11.62
N GLY A 222 -7.01 18.49 -12.67
CA GLY A 222 -8.28 17.79 -12.85
C GLY A 222 -8.11 16.29 -13.00
N ASP A 223 -7.15 15.86 -13.81
CA ASP A 223 -6.90 14.43 -14.04
C ASP A 223 -6.20 13.76 -12.88
N LEU A 224 -5.32 14.45 -12.14
CA LEU A 224 -4.77 13.95 -10.86
C LEU A 224 -5.89 13.68 -9.84
N THR A 225 -6.81 14.64 -9.69
CA THR A 225 -7.97 14.49 -8.78
C THR A 225 -8.90 13.38 -9.24
N TRP A 226 -9.14 13.26 -10.54
CA TRP A 226 -9.97 12.20 -11.11
C TRP A 226 -9.35 10.81 -10.88
N PHE A 227 -8.05 10.64 -11.15
CA PHE A 227 -7.35 9.38 -10.91
C PHE A 227 -7.47 8.96 -9.44
N ARG A 228 -7.25 9.90 -8.51
CA ARG A 228 -7.45 9.64 -7.08
C ARG A 228 -8.87 9.16 -6.75
N ASN A 229 -9.88 9.73 -7.39
CA ASN A 229 -11.27 9.30 -7.20
C ASN A 229 -11.51 7.88 -7.72
N ILE A 230 -10.84 7.48 -8.81
CA ILE A 230 -10.86 6.09 -9.32
C ILE A 230 -10.24 5.13 -8.30
N GLU A 231 -9.12 5.49 -7.69
CA GLU A 231 -8.47 4.69 -6.63
C GLU A 231 -9.42 4.48 -5.44
N GLN A 232 -10.09 5.54 -5.00
CA GLN A 232 -11.07 5.46 -3.91
C GLN A 232 -12.27 4.58 -4.28
N GLN A 233 -12.77 4.66 -5.52
CA GLN A 233 -13.83 3.78 -6.01
C GLN A 233 -13.37 2.32 -6.03
N GLY A 234 -12.18 2.03 -6.56
CA GLY A 234 -11.59 0.70 -6.56
C GLY A 234 -11.44 0.13 -5.15
N ASN A 235 -10.93 0.94 -4.21
CA ASN A 235 -10.82 0.53 -2.79
C ASN A 235 -12.19 0.30 -2.14
N ALA A 236 -13.20 1.09 -2.47
CA ALA A 236 -14.57 0.88 -1.99
C ALA A 236 -15.16 -0.45 -2.50
N LEU A 237 -14.91 -0.80 -3.76
CA LEU A 237 -15.33 -2.09 -4.33
C LEU A 237 -14.61 -3.27 -3.66
N LYS A 238 -13.31 -3.18 -3.42
CA LYS A 238 -12.53 -4.18 -2.67
C LYS A 238 -13.06 -4.36 -1.26
N LYS A 239 -13.34 -3.26 -0.56
CA LYS A 239 -13.93 -3.29 0.79
C LYS A 239 -15.29 -3.96 0.80
N ALA A 240 -16.14 -3.64 -0.16
CA ALA A 240 -17.45 -4.29 -0.30
C ALA A 240 -17.31 -5.80 -0.56
N GLY A 241 -16.39 -6.20 -1.44
CA GLY A 241 -16.07 -7.60 -1.70
C GLY A 241 -15.55 -8.34 -0.47
N ALA A 242 -14.64 -7.72 0.29
CA ALA A 242 -14.13 -8.29 1.55
C ALA A 242 -15.28 -8.53 2.54
N ILE A 243 -16.13 -7.53 2.77
CA ILE A 243 -17.27 -7.65 3.68
C ILE A 243 -18.23 -8.76 3.22
N ALA A 244 -18.53 -8.85 1.93
CA ALA A 244 -19.43 -9.85 1.37
C ALA A 244 -18.91 -11.29 1.55
N ASN A 245 -17.59 -11.48 1.63
CA ASN A 245 -16.92 -12.76 1.82
C ASN A 245 -16.51 -13.03 3.28
N ASN A 246 -16.90 -12.19 4.24
CA ASN A 246 -16.45 -12.23 5.65
C ASN A 246 -14.93 -12.16 5.78
N ASP A 247 -14.28 -11.37 4.92
CA ASP A 247 -12.87 -11.08 4.92
C ASP A 247 -12.61 -9.70 5.52
N THR A 248 -11.39 -9.44 5.94
CA THR A 248 -10.98 -8.15 6.49
C THR A 248 -10.41 -7.26 5.38
N PHE A 249 -10.96 -6.06 5.20
CA PHE A 249 -10.34 -5.04 4.35
C PHE A 249 -9.28 -4.28 5.13
N VAL A 250 -8.08 -4.15 4.56
CA VAL A 250 -7.00 -3.31 5.10
C VAL A 250 -6.93 -2.02 4.31
N ASP A 251 -7.18 -0.91 4.97
CA ASP A 251 -7.13 0.43 4.38
C ASP A 251 -5.69 0.95 4.39
N THR A 252 -5.05 0.94 3.24
CA THR A 252 -3.73 1.55 3.01
C THR A 252 -3.84 2.95 2.40
N PHE A 253 -5.05 3.35 1.96
CA PHE A 253 -5.28 4.65 1.35
C PHE A 253 -5.28 5.79 2.38
N THR A 254 -6.03 5.64 3.45
CA THR A 254 -6.16 6.70 4.47
C THR A 254 -4.83 7.05 5.14
N PRO A 255 -3.99 6.09 5.56
CA PRO A 255 -2.67 6.38 6.13
C PRO A 255 -1.71 7.06 5.16
N SER A 256 -1.84 6.79 3.84
CA SER A 256 -0.94 7.32 2.81
C SER A 256 -1.31 8.73 2.30
N ILE A 257 -2.40 9.33 2.78
CA ILE A 257 -2.80 10.69 2.39
C ILE A 257 -1.68 11.68 2.73
N GLY A 258 -1.22 12.43 1.71
CA GLY A 258 -0.11 13.37 1.82
C GLY A 258 1.27 12.73 1.62
N HIS A 259 1.32 11.46 1.19
CA HIS A 259 2.54 10.75 0.85
C HIS A 259 2.54 10.23 -0.60
N ASN A 260 1.71 10.82 -1.46
CA ASN A 260 1.53 10.45 -2.85
C ASN A 260 2.75 10.79 -3.72
N ALA A 261 2.68 10.44 -5.00
CA ALA A 261 3.79 10.60 -5.94
C ALA A 261 4.17 12.06 -6.28
N CYS A 262 3.33 13.03 -5.93
CA CYS A 262 3.65 14.46 -6.09
C CYS A 262 4.50 15.03 -4.95
N GLU A 263 4.63 14.31 -3.85
CA GLU A 263 5.37 14.77 -2.69
C GLU A 263 6.89 14.70 -2.92
N PRO A 264 7.69 15.52 -2.24
CA PRO A 264 9.14 15.49 -2.36
C PRO A 264 9.75 14.19 -1.83
N VAL A 265 10.97 13.90 -2.28
CA VAL A 265 11.77 12.79 -1.77
C VAL A 265 11.87 12.87 -0.23
N GLY A 266 11.65 11.76 0.45
CA GLY A 266 11.62 11.65 1.91
C GLY A 266 10.23 11.85 2.52
N THR A 267 9.28 12.46 1.80
CA THR A 267 7.87 12.54 2.20
C THR A 267 7.02 11.52 1.44
N ARG A 268 7.29 11.36 0.14
CA ARG A 268 6.53 10.44 -0.70
C ARG A 268 6.78 8.98 -0.36
N TRP A 269 5.73 8.20 -0.39
CA TRP A 269 5.76 6.73 -0.29
C TRP A 269 5.50 6.06 -1.65
N ILE A 270 5.04 6.84 -2.62
CA ILE A 270 4.79 6.42 -4.01
C ILE A 270 5.81 7.07 -4.94
N GLU A 271 6.41 6.29 -5.82
CA GLU A 271 7.33 6.81 -6.82
C GLU A 271 6.60 7.55 -7.93
N PRO A 272 7.11 8.70 -8.40
CA PRO A 272 6.50 9.45 -9.49
C PRO A 272 6.76 8.81 -10.87
N ILE A 273 6.10 9.32 -11.91
CA ILE A 273 6.42 8.94 -13.31
C ILE A 273 7.83 9.39 -13.68
N PHE A 274 8.20 10.63 -13.32
CA PHE A 274 9.54 11.16 -13.54
C PHE A 274 10.31 11.31 -12.22
N GLY A 275 11.57 10.86 -12.20
CA GLY A 275 12.42 10.95 -11.01
C GLY A 275 12.13 9.86 -9.96
N SER A 276 11.65 8.69 -10.39
CA SER A 276 11.61 7.48 -9.59
C SER A 276 13.03 7.06 -9.18
N LEU A 277 13.23 6.68 -7.91
CA LEU A 277 14.54 6.41 -7.32
C LEU A 277 14.71 4.97 -6.84
N THR A 278 13.70 4.41 -6.18
CA THR A 278 13.82 3.18 -5.39
C THR A 278 12.67 2.22 -5.60
N GLY A 279 11.93 2.38 -6.68
CA GLY A 279 10.78 1.55 -7.04
C GLY A 279 10.35 1.80 -8.49
N VAL A 280 9.30 1.15 -8.90
CA VAL A 280 8.67 1.37 -10.20
C VAL A 280 7.73 2.58 -10.12
N GLN A 281 7.58 3.30 -11.23
CA GLN A 281 6.70 4.47 -11.35
C GLN A 281 5.27 4.18 -10.85
N LEU A 282 4.72 5.12 -10.09
CA LEU A 282 3.38 5.05 -9.48
C LEU A 282 3.14 3.85 -8.55
N HIS A 283 4.21 3.26 -8.02
CA HIS A 283 4.16 2.15 -7.06
C HIS A 283 4.76 2.57 -5.72
N PRO A 284 4.41 1.88 -4.63
CA PRO A 284 5.05 2.08 -3.34
C PRO A 284 6.56 1.90 -3.43
N ASN A 285 7.30 2.83 -2.83
CA ASN A 285 8.73 2.68 -2.58
C ASN A 285 8.98 1.88 -1.29
N ALA A 286 10.24 1.74 -0.89
CA ALA A 286 10.58 0.97 0.32
C ALA A 286 9.87 1.49 1.58
N THR A 287 9.68 2.81 1.72
CA THR A 287 8.94 3.38 2.85
C THR A 287 7.45 3.05 2.74
N GLY A 288 6.86 3.14 1.54
CA GLY A 288 5.48 2.74 1.30
C GLY A 288 5.24 1.28 1.70
N GLN A 289 6.10 0.37 1.28
CA GLN A 289 6.00 -1.05 1.66
C GLN A 289 6.17 -1.29 3.18
N GLN A 290 6.98 -0.48 3.86
CA GLN A 290 7.10 -0.56 5.32
C GLN A 290 5.82 -0.10 6.03
N VAL A 291 5.16 0.94 5.52
CA VAL A 291 3.89 1.41 6.08
C VAL A 291 2.77 0.41 5.78
N ASP A 292 2.71 -0.11 4.55
CA ASP A 292 1.77 -1.19 4.21
C ASP A 292 1.93 -2.39 5.15
N ALA A 293 3.18 -2.77 5.51
CA ALA A 293 3.45 -3.81 6.49
C ALA A 293 2.93 -3.45 7.89
N ILE A 294 3.04 -2.19 8.31
CA ILE A 294 2.48 -1.75 9.59
C ILE A 294 0.95 -1.89 9.58
N ASP A 295 0.28 -1.44 8.52
CA ASP A 295 -1.17 -1.47 8.42
C ASP A 295 -1.71 -2.91 8.34
N VAL A 296 -1.07 -3.75 7.53
CA VAL A 296 -1.43 -5.16 7.36
C VAL A 296 -1.12 -5.95 8.63
N GLY A 297 0.09 -5.80 9.18
CA GLY A 297 0.51 -6.49 10.41
C GLY A 297 -0.35 -6.12 11.61
N LEU A 298 -0.68 -4.83 11.79
CA LEU A 298 -1.59 -4.38 12.84
C LEU A 298 -2.99 -4.99 12.64
N SER A 299 -3.50 -5.02 11.41
CA SER A 299 -4.78 -5.66 11.10
C SER A 299 -4.75 -7.15 11.44
N MET A 300 -3.67 -7.87 11.12
CA MET A 300 -3.48 -9.28 11.48
C MET A 300 -3.55 -9.50 12.99
N VAL A 301 -2.84 -8.66 13.77
CA VAL A 301 -2.84 -8.73 15.25
C VAL A 301 -4.24 -8.48 15.81
N LEU A 302 -4.90 -7.40 15.36
CA LEU A 302 -6.24 -7.04 15.83
C LEU A 302 -7.30 -8.11 15.52
N HIS A 303 -7.10 -8.88 14.47
CA HIS A 303 -8.00 -9.99 14.11
C HIS A 303 -7.50 -11.35 14.62
N GLY A 304 -6.54 -11.37 15.56
CA GLY A 304 -6.13 -12.57 16.30
C GLY A 304 -5.34 -13.57 15.45
N VAL A 305 -4.44 -13.08 14.60
CA VAL A 305 -3.44 -13.94 13.94
C VAL A 305 -2.35 -14.35 14.93
N LEU A 306 -2.10 -13.52 15.93
CA LEU A 306 -1.18 -13.75 17.04
C LEU A 306 -1.94 -14.03 18.32
#